data_a099fe401eb3f2ecef221ff1ebfb82ed
#
_entry.id   a099fe401eb3f2ecef221ff1ebfb82ed
#
_cell.length_a   1.000
_cell.length_b   1.000
_cell.length_c   1.000
_cell.angle_alpha   90.00
_cell.angle_beta   90.00
_cell.angle_gamma   90.00
#
_symmetry.space_group_name_H-M   'P 1'
#
loop_
_entity.id
_entity.type
_entity.pdbx_description
1 polymer ?
#
loop_
_entity_poly.entity_id
_entity_poly.type
_entity_poly.pdbx_seq_one_letter_code
_entity_poly.pdbx_strand_id
1 'polypeptide(L)'
;MVLDRPGAPTTRRQGQRIVRTVDPILVFGPWSERYDLGPGHPLTPRRFGPGIDLIRAVTAAAGGGPIRELAPEPAPDDELRRVHDARYIDVVRRFSEQPLGGWEAGLGPGDTPAFAGMHEAAAAVAGGSIRAMEAILRGEAGHALHPGGGLHHAMPDRASGFCVYDDPALAIARARRDGLRVLYVDLDVHHGDGVQAIHGDDPGVITLSIHQTGRTLFPGTGFVAELGEGTAAGTSLNLPLDPGTGERGWLAALRSVLPEVAATFRPDVVVSQHGADAHAWDPLADLRVTTTAMGAAARLVHSIAHRWAGGRWLATGGGGYDAYRVVPRAWSLVWLAASHLDAPAAVPTAWRERWAGEAERYGQAPLPDWLDDEPNAGLRLDGTQEAADRRAVETAGLLRELAVPALVRAATDLGWWSALDDLQPDGIGPASAGVAQSARTAGVRTPAPADHPEILDAVDAATWAGLGLADRVIPPGEPVAAHALVLAALRGGREVRVTAGVAGGLIVGAVVSAVPEGRRLLLGLGVAPDRRHRGLGAELLRRHIERGGGVPGTAGSEWPAGSAAAIEPWAAVVTVAERDPAEPLARAMREAIARRLLERVGFRIERAAGLVGAADPGAITARRG
;
A
#
# COMPACT_ATOMS: atom_id res chain seq x y z
N MET A 1 25.09 -45.74 -13.05
CA MET A 1 24.91 -44.96 -11.83
C MET A 1 24.44 -43.59 -12.29
N VAL A 2 23.11 -43.43 -12.42
CA VAL A 2 22.46 -42.24 -12.93
C VAL A 2 22.14 -41.38 -11.72
N LEU A 3 22.67 -40.17 -11.68
CA LEU A 3 22.40 -39.19 -10.63
C LEU A 3 21.06 -38.53 -10.89
N ASP A 4 20.10 -38.77 -9.99
CA ASP A 4 18.84 -38.09 -9.93
C ASP A 4 19.04 -36.59 -9.69
N ARG A 5 18.46 -35.77 -10.56
CA ARG A 5 18.32 -34.32 -10.36
C ARG A 5 17.11 -34.06 -9.45
N PRO A 6 17.21 -33.20 -8.44
CA PRO A 6 16.06 -32.82 -7.64
C PRO A 6 15.04 -32.05 -8.51
N GLY A 7 13.79 -32.47 -8.42
CA GLY A 7 12.67 -31.93 -9.17
C GLY A 7 12.42 -30.45 -8.84
N ALA A 8 12.09 -29.69 -9.88
CA ALA A 8 11.62 -28.32 -9.79
C ALA A 8 10.36 -28.24 -8.89
N PRO A 9 10.19 -27.18 -8.10
CA PRO A 9 8.99 -27.01 -7.29
C PRO A 9 7.76 -26.88 -8.20
N THR A 10 6.82 -27.79 -8.03
CA THR A 10 5.53 -27.76 -8.70
C THR A 10 4.77 -26.52 -8.26
N THR A 11 4.53 -25.61 -9.19
CA THR A 11 3.63 -24.47 -9.02
C THR A 11 2.21 -24.97 -8.71
N ARG A 12 1.87 -25.08 -7.44
CA ARG A 12 0.47 -25.21 -7.00
C ARG A 12 -0.21 -23.85 -7.20
N ARG A 13 -0.87 -23.66 -8.31
CA ARG A 13 -1.92 -22.65 -8.45
C ARG A 13 -3.06 -23.01 -7.51
N GLN A 14 -3.10 -22.43 -6.33
CA GLN A 14 -4.31 -22.45 -5.51
C GLN A 14 -5.31 -21.49 -6.15
N GLY A 15 -6.43 -22.03 -6.63
CA GLY A 15 -7.58 -21.23 -7.02
C GLY A 15 -7.98 -20.31 -5.86
N GLN A 16 -8.19 -19.03 -6.14
CA GLN A 16 -8.75 -18.07 -5.21
C GLN A 16 -10.10 -18.62 -4.72
N ARG A 17 -10.10 -19.19 -3.52
CA ARG A 17 -11.33 -19.46 -2.80
C ARG A 17 -11.85 -18.08 -2.39
N ILE A 18 -13.02 -17.70 -2.90
CA ILE A 18 -13.80 -16.60 -2.32
C ILE A 18 -13.96 -16.97 -0.85
N VAL A 19 -13.21 -16.27 0.00
CA VAL A 19 -13.36 -16.41 1.45
C VAL A 19 -14.77 -15.91 1.74
N ARG A 20 -15.69 -16.81 2.13
CA ARG A 20 -16.93 -16.39 2.78
C ARG A 20 -16.50 -15.39 3.84
N THR A 21 -17.19 -14.27 3.96
CA THR A 21 -17.01 -13.32 5.05
C THR A 21 -17.22 -14.09 6.37
N VAL A 22 -16.10 -14.58 6.92
CA VAL A 22 -16.10 -15.15 8.26
C VAL A 22 -15.93 -13.98 9.21
N ASP A 23 -16.73 -13.93 10.26
CA ASP A 23 -16.73 -12.83 11.23
C ASP A 23 -15.30 -12.51 11.71
N PRO A 24 -14.94 -11.24 11.81
CA PRO A 24 -13.63 -10.84 12.28
C PRO A 24 -13.43 -11.22 13.75
N ILE A 25 -12.15 -11.32 14.15
CA ILE A 25 -11.75 -11.62 15.52
C ILE A 25 -11.24 -10.34 16.19
N LEU A 26 -11.73 -10.04 17.38
CA LEU A 26 -11.17 -9.06 18.31
C LEU A 26 -10.27 -9.79 19.32
N VAL A 27 -8.97 -9.49 19.30
CA VAL A 27 -8.03 -10.06 20.28
C VAL A 27 -8.06 -9.21 21.55
N PHE A 28 -8.74 -9.68 22.55
CA PHE A 28 -8.84 -9.02 23.86
C PHE A 28 -9.17 -10.04 24.96
N GLY A 29 -8.62 -9.82 26.13
CA GLY A 29 -8.87 -10.67 27.30
C GLY A 29 -8.05 -10.25 28.53
N PRO A 30 -8.06 -11.02 29.62
CA PRO A 30 -7.43 -10.65 30.89
C PRO A 30 -5.92 -10.35 30.80
N TRP A 31 -5.22 -10.91 29.83
CA TRP A 31 -3.80 -10.65 29.62
C TRP A 31 -3.53 -9.30 28.94
N SER A 32 -4.50 -8.74 28.20
CA SER A 32 -4.31 -7.48 27.48
C SER A 32 -3.98 -6.30 28.40
N GLU A 33 -4.50 -6.31 29.62
CA GLU A 33 -4.31 -5.21 30.59
C GLU A 33 -3.07 -5.40 31.48
N ARG A 34 -2.34 -6.52 31.35
CA ARG A 34 -1.18 -6.81 32.18
C ARG A 34 0.12 -6.19 31.67
N TYR A 35 0.14 -5.73 30.42
CA TYR A 35 1.27 -4.99 29.88
C TYR A 35 1.21 -3.55 30.39
N ASP A 36 1.78 -3.33 31.58
CA ASP A 36 1.71 -2.05 32.30
C ASP A 36 3.11 -1.62 32.72
N LEU A 37 3.62 -0.61 32.05
CA LEU A 37 4.95 -0.02 32.27
C LEU A 37 5.00 0.88 33.51
N GLY A 38 3.91 0.96 34.25
CA GLY A 38 3.81 1.60 35.56
C GLY A 38 3.10 2.96 35.56
N PRO A 39 2.85 3.49 36.77
CA PRO A 39 2.09 4.71 36.92
C PRO A 39 2.81 5.92 36.31
N GLY A 40 2.09 6.67 35.49
CA GLY A 40 2.64 7.85 34.81
C GLY A 40 3.33 7.56 33.48
N HIS A 41 3.50 6.28 33.11
CA HIS A 41 3.99 5.93 31.78
C HIS A 41 2.94 6.28 30.71
N PRO A 42 3.34 6.88 29.56
CA PRO A 42 2.38 7.27 28.52
C PRO A 42 1.64 6.08 27.93
N LEU A 43 2.31 4.95 27.65
CA LEU A 43 1.66 3.71 27.24
C LEU A 43 0.97 3.05 28.43
N THR A 44 -0.32 3.21 28.54
CA THR A 44 -1.10 2.78 29.70
C THR A 44 -2.22 1.80 29.33
N PRO A 45 -2.46 0.74 30.10
CA PRO A 45 -3.58 -0.17 29.88
C PRO A 45 -4.96 0.49 30.09
N ARG A 46 -5.05 1.67 30.70
CA ARG A 46 -6.30 2.43 30.82
C ARG A 46 -7.03 2.65 29.50
N ARG A 47 -6.32 2.68 28.38
CA ARG A 47 -6.91 2.84 27.03
C ARG A 47 -7.81 1.66 26.62
N PHE A 48 -7.66 0.47 27.22
CA PHE A 48 -8.47 -0.70 26.87
C PHE A 48 -9.93 -0.54 27.28
N GLY A 49 -10.21 -0.09 28.50
CA GLY A 49 -11.58 0.10 28.97
C GLY A 49 -12.42 0.91 27.98
N PRO A 50 -12.11 2.21 27.75
CA PRO A 50 -12.86 3.04 26.83
C PRO A 50 -12.77 2.54 25.37
N GLY A 51 -11.63 1.98 24.95
CA GLY A 51 -11.45 1.50 23.57
C GLY A 51 -12.34 0.29 23.25
N ILE A 52 -12.31 -0.75 24.06
CA ILE A 52 -13.11 -1.97 23.85
C ILE A 52 -14.60 -1.68 24.04
N ASP A 53 -14.97 -0.85 25.01
CA ASP A 53 -16.36 -0.45 25.18
C ASP A 53 -16.89 0.33 23.97
N LEU A 54 -16.07 1.21 23.37
CA LEU A 54 -16.50 1.94 22.17
C LEU A 54 -16.63 1.00 20.97
N ILE A 55 -15.69 0.08 20.76
CA ILE A 55 -15.79 -0.94 19.71
C ILE A 55 -17.12 -1.70 19.81
N ARG A 56 -17.48 -2.15 21.02
CA ARG A 56 -18.75 -2.87 21.25
C ARG A 56 -19.98 -1.98 20.99
N ALA A 57 -19.93 -0.73 21.45
CA ALA A 57 -21.02 0.22 21.30
C ALA A 57 -21.27 0.61 19.84
N VAL A 58 -20.20 0.90 19.07
CA VAL A 58 -20.34 1.25 17.64
C VAL A 58 -20.72 0.05 16.78
N THR A 59 -20.27 -1.16 17.13
CA THR A 59 -20.70 -2.38 16.46
C THR A 59 -22.21 -2.57 16.58
N ALA A 60 -22.75 -2.43 17.79
CA ALA A 60 -24.19 -2.50 18.02
C ALA A 60 -24.96 -1.37 17.29
N ALA A 61 -24.45 -0.13 17.33
CA ALA A 61 -25.03 1.02 16.64
C ALA A 61 -25.05 0.85 15.12
N ALA A 62 -24.03 0.18 14.56
CA ALA A 62 -23.95 -0.15 13.12
C ALA A 62 -24.78 -1.39 12.73
N GLY A 63 -25.52 -2.00 13.66
CA GLY A 63 -26.33 -3.20 13.41
C GLY A 63 -25.52 -4.49 13.33
N GLY A 64 -24.27 -4.50 13.81
CA GLY A 64 -23.41 -5.69 13.89
C GLY A 64 -23.88 -6.67 14.97
N GLY A 65 -23.50 -7.94 14.77
CA GLY A 65 -23.76 -9.03 15.71
C GLY A 65 -22.79 -9.05 16.91
N PRO A 66 -22.87 -10.12 17.75
CA PRO A 66 -21.90 -10.34 18.81
C PRO A 66 -20.46 -10.41 18.30
N ILE A 67 -19.55 -9.74 18.98
CA ILE A 67 -18.14 -9.74 18.62
C ILE A 67 -17.51 -11.09 19.03
N ARG A 68 -16.79 -11.72 18.11
CA ARG A 68 -16.00 -12.91 18.38
C ARG A 68 -14.67 -12.48 19.01
N GLU A 69 -14.50 -12.75 20.28
CA GLU A 69 -13.28 -12.41 21.01
C GLU A 69 -12.32 -13.62 21.08
N LEU A 70 -11.02 -13.34 20.98
CA LEU A 70 -9.92 -14.27 21.18
C LEU A 70 -9.06 -13.75 22.34
N ALA A 71 -9.04 -14.46 23.47
CA ALA A 71 -8.18 -14.08 24.57
C ALA A 71 -6.71 -14.33 24.21
N PRO A 72 -5.82 -13.33 24.38
CA PRO A 72 -4.38 -13.55 24.22
C PRO A 72 -3.87 -14.46 25.35
N GLU A 73 -2.87 -15.27 25.02
CA GLU A 73 -2.17 -16.15 25.97
C GLU A 73 -0.67 -16.05 25.71
N PRO A 74 0.19 -16.24 26.73
CA PRO A 74 1.64 -16.15 26.55
C PRO A 74 2.15 -17.10 25.47
N ALA A 75 2.86 -16.56 24.48
CA ALA A 75 3.56 -17.34 23.49
C ALA A 75 4.69 -18.13 24.17
N PRO A 76 4.92 -19.40 23.77
CA PRO A 76 6.03 -20.17 24.27
C PRO A 76 7.36 -19.63 23.69
N ASP A 77 8.47 -19.92 24.38
CA ASP A 77 9.80 -19.42 24.04
C ASP A 77 10.25 -19.80 22.61
N ASP A 78 9.88 -20.96 22.13
CA ASP A 78 10.24 -21.41 20.79
C ASP A 78 9.57 -20.54 19.69
N GLU A 79 8.39 -19.99 19.95
CA GLU A 79 7.78 -18.99 19.07
C GLU A 79 8.49 -17.63 19.21
N LEU A 80 8.81 -17.17 20.44
CA LEU A 80 9.55 -15.92 20.66
C LEU A 80 10.93 -15.93 20.00
N ARG A 81 11.64 -17.06 20.06
CA ARG A 81 12.97 -17.26 19.45
C ARG A 81 12.98 -17.20 17.92
N ARG A 82 11.85 -17.06 17.28
CA ARG A 82 11.80 -16.88 15.82
C ARG A 82 12.32 -15.54 15.36
N VAL A 83 12.21 -14.53 16.24
CA VAL A 83 12.65 -13.16 15.94
C VAL A 83 13.52 -12.57 17.05
N HIS A 84 13.51 -13.16 18.25
CA HIS A 84 14.28 -12.67 19.38
C HIS A 84 15.36 -13.68 19.81
N ASP A 85 16.51 -13.16 20.19
CA ASP A 85 17.63 -13.95 20.70
C ASP A 85 17.28 -14.65 22.03
N ALA A 86 17.70 -15.90 22.19
CA ALA A 86 17.48 -16.65 23.42
C ALA A 86 18.05 -15.90 24.65
N ARG A 87 19.24 -15.31 24.52
CA ARG A 87 19.86 -14.50 25.58
C ARG A 87 18.99 -13.30 25.97
N TYR A 88 18.37 -12.65 25.00
CA TYR A 88 17.47 -11.53 25.28
C TYR A 88 16.24 -11.98 26.04
N ILE A 89 15.61 -13.09 25.65
CA ILE A 89 14.48 -13.67 26.37
C ILE A 89 14.86 -14.00 27.84
N ASP A 90 16.06 -14.55 28.07
CA ASP A 90 16.56 -14.80 29.42
C ASP A 90 16.73 -13.51 30.23
N VAL A 91 17.19 -12.42 29.60
CA VAL A 91 17.25 -11.09 30.22
C VAL A 91 15.85 -10.60 30.61
N VAL A 92 14.87 -10.69 29.71
CA VAL A 92 13.49 -10.28 29.99
C VAL A 92 12.90 -11.06 31.17
N ARG A 93 13.13 -12.40 31.23
CA ARG A 93 12.68 -13.23 32.38
C ARG A 93 13.30 -12.77 33.68
N ARG A 94 14.60 -12.55 33.71
CA ARG A 94 15.28 -12.07 34.91
C ARG A 94 14.74 -10.73 35.39
N PHE A 95 14.51 -9.78 34.47
CA PHE A 95 13.91 -8.48 34.81
C PHE A 95 12.42 -8.58 35.16
N SER A 96 11.70 -9.57 34.65
CA SER A 96 10.33 -9.91 35.06
C SER A 96 10.23 -10.36 36.51
N GLU A 97 11.24 -11.12 36.98
CA GLU A 97 11.32 -11.58 38.37
C GLU A 97 11.93 -10.51 39.30
N GLN A 98 12.87 -9.72 38.79
CA GLN A 98 13.62 -8.69 39.55
C GLN A 98 13.64 -7.35 38.80
N PRO A 99 12.55 -6.57 38.81
CA PRO A 99 12.40 -5.35 38.00
C PRO A 99 13.43 -4.25 38.29
N LEU A 100 14.03 -4.24 39.49
CA LEU A 100 15.02 -3.23 39.89
C LEU A 100 16.46 -3.62 39.54
N GLY A 101 16.66 -4.52 38.59
CA GLY A 101 17.97 -5.15 38.28
C GLY A 101 18.98 -4.28 37.52
N GLY A 102 18.72 -2.98 37.29
CA GLY A 102 19.63 -2.09 36.56
C GLY A 102 19.25 -1.87 35.08
N TRP A 103 20.27 -1.74 34.21
CA TRP A 103 20.08 -1.53 32.77
C TRP A 103 20.71 -2.65 31.97
N GLU A 104 19.92 -3.36 31.16
CA GLU A 104 20.42 -4.38 30.23
C GLU A 104 19.44 -4.55 29.06
N ALA A 105 19.95 -4.71 27.85
CA ALA A 105 19.18 -5.00 26.65
C ALA A 105 17.96 -4.07 26.47
N GLY A 106 18.13 -2.76 26.67
CA GLY A 106 17.07 -1.76 26.55
C GLY A 106 16.06 -1.70 27.71
N LEU A 107 16.13 -2.62 28.66
CA LEU A 107 15.32 -2.64 29.87
C LEU A 107 15.99 -1.87 30.99
N GLY A 108 15.21 -1.10 31.76
CA GLY A 108 15.71 -0.33 32.89
C GLY A 108 14.86 0.92 33.17
N PRO A 109 15.21 1.72 34.20
CA PRO A 109 14.46 2.94 34.49
C PRO A 109 14.54 3.92 33.31
N GLY A 110 13.41 4.25 32.70
CA GLY A 110 13.32 5.19 31.58
C GLY A 110 12.29 4.79 30.56
N ASP A 111 12.69 4.60 29.32
CA ASP A 111 11.83 4.41 28.16
C ASP A 111 11.04 3.08 28.21
N THR A 112 11.70 2.00 28.56
CA THR A 112 11.08 0.68 28.71
C THR A 112 11.35 0.11 30.09
N PRO A 113 10.62 0.58 31.14
CA PRO A 113 10.84 0.14 32.51
C PRO A 113 10.41 -1.31 32.71
N ALA A 114 11.26 -2.04 33.41
CA ALA A 114 10.93 -3.40 33.81
C ALA A 114 9.83 -3.43 34.88
N PHE A 115 8.96 -4.42 34.82
CA PHE A 115 7.89 -4.64 35.79
C PHE A 115 7.70 -6.14 36.10
N ALA A 116 7.14 -6.43 37.25
CA ALA A 116 6.88 -7.82 37.66
C ALA A 116 5.88 -8.51 36.72
N GLY A 117 6.24 -9.71 36.23
CA GLY A 117 5.41 -10.42 35.26
C GLY A 117 5.53 -9.89 33.82
N MET A 118 6.56 -9.08 33.53
CA MET A 118 6.78 -8.46 32.21
C MET A 118 6.91 -9.49 31.10
N HIS A 119 7.66 -10.60 31.35
CA HIS A 119 7.83 -11.64 30.35
C HIS A 119 6.47 -12.23 29.92
N GLU A 120 5.66 -12.64 30.89
CA GLU A 120 4.36 -13.26 30.64
C GLU A 120 3.40 -12.29 29.96
N ALA A 121 3.41 -11.01 30.36
CA ALA A 121 2.58 -9.98 29.77
C ALA A 121 2.98 -9.69 28.31
N ALA A 122 4.28 -9.51 28.03
CA ALA A 122 4.80 -9.30 26.68
C ALA A 122 4.62 -10.54 25.80
N ALA A 123 4.87 -11.74 26.34
CA ALA A 123 4.60 -13.00 25.65
C ALA A 123 3.12 -13.19 25.33
N ALA A 124 2.20 -12.68 26.17
CA ALA A 124 0.77 -12.73 25.88
C ALA A 124 0.38 -11.79 24.73
N VAL A 125 0.98 -10.60 24.64
CA VAL A 125 0.81 -9.74 23.48
C VAL A 125 1.27 -10.46 22.21
N ALA A 126 2.49 -11.02 22.21
CA ALA A 126 3.02 -11.82 21.11
C ALA A 126 2.09 -12.99 20.74
N GLY A 127 1.66 -13.76 21.72
CA GLY A 127 0.77 -14.90 21.53
C GLY A 127 -0.60 -14.51 20.96
N GLY A 128 -1.13 -13.34 21.33
CA GLY A 128 -2.35 -12.79 20.76
C GLY A 128 -2.23 -12.56 19.24
N SER A 129 -1.16 -11.90 18.77
CA SER A 129 -0.92 -11.65 17.35
C SER A 129 -0.62 -12.93 16.58
N ILE A 130 0.18 -13.86 17.13
CA ILE A 130 0.45 -15.17 16.52
C ILE A 130 -0.83 -15.97 16.33
N ARG A 131 -1.66 -16.10 17.37
CA ARG A 131 -2.92 -16.88 17.34
C ARG A 131 -3.94 -16.25 16.39
N ALA A 132 -4.02 -14.91 16.33
CA ALA A 132 -4.85 -14.22 15.35
C ALA A 132 -4.40 -14.51 13.92
N MET A 133 -3.10 -14.46 13.65
CA MET A 133 -2.53 -14.85 12.36
C MET A 133 -2.88 -16.30 12.03
N GLU A 134 -2.73 -17.22 12.96
CA GLU A 134 -3.08 -18.63 12.75
C GLU A 134 -4.57 -18.82 12.42
N ALA A 135 -5.46 -18.12 13.08
CA ALA A 135 -6.89 -18.17 12.78
C ALA A 135 -7.17 -17.69 11.36
N ILE A 136 -6.49 -16.62 10.91
CA ILE A 136 -6.57 -16.12 9.55
C ILE A 136 -6.03 -17.15 8.54
N LEU A 137 -4.89 -17.75 8.82
CA LEU A 137 -4.27 -18.74 7.92
C LEU A 137 -5.09 -20.03 7.81
N ARG A 138 -5.76 -20.44 8.89
CA ARG A 138 -6.69 -21.58 8.86
C ARG A 138 -8.05 -21.25 8.21
N GLY A 139 -8.29 -19.97 7.87
CA GLY A 139 -9.56 -19.51 7.29
C GLY A 139 -10.71 -19.47 8.31
N GLU A 140 -10.40 -19.41 9.59
CA GLU A 140 -11.36 -19.26 10.69
C GLU A 140 -11.83 -17.81 10.84
N ALA A 141 -11.05 -16.86 10.33
CA ALA A 141 -11.39 -15.45 10.18
C ALA A 141 -10.74 -14.91 8.90
N GLY A 142 -11.36 -13.91 8.26
CA GLY A 142 -10.71 -13.13 7.21
C GLY A 142 -9.84 -12.03 7.82
N HIS A 143 -10.35 -11.40 8.86
CA HIS A 143 -9.73 -10.26 9.53
C HIS A 143 -9.61 -10.49 11.02
N ALA A 144 -8.60 -9.85 11.64
CA ALA A 144 -8.49 -9.75 13.09
C ALA A 144 -7.98 -8.37 13.49
N LEU A 145 -8.43 -7.87 14.62
CA LEU A 145 -7.89 -6.68 15.28
C LEU A 145 -7.34 -7.06 16.66
N HIS A 146 -6.06 -6.74 16.90
CA HIS A 146 -5.41 -6.88 18.19
C HIS A 146 -5.04 -5.51 18.77
N PRO A 147 -5.93 -4.85 19.53
CA PRO A 147 -5.67 -3.50 20.08
C PRO A 147 -4.45 -3.43 21.01
N GLY A 148 -4.12 -4.52 21.69
CA GLY A 148 -2.97 -4.62 22.59
C GLY A 148 -1.65 -4.93 21.88
N GLY A 149 -1.68 -5.30 20.61
CA GLY A 149 -0.50 -5.54 19.78
C GLY A 149 0.03 -4.27 19.13
N GLY A 150 1.04 -4.43 18.29
CA GLY A 150 1.71 -3.33 17.57
C GLY A 150 2.96 -2.83 18.27
N LEU A 151 3.64 -3.69 19.02
CA LEU A 151 4.89 -3.37 19.73
C LEU A 151 6.08 -3.45 18.79
N HIS A 152 6.18 -2.53 17.84
CA HIS A 152 6.97 -2.55 16.62
C HIS A 152 8.43 -2.07 16.77
N HIS A 153 8.87 -1.72 17.98
CA HIS A 153 10.23 -1.22 18.23
C HIS A 153 11.17 -2.24 18.85
N ALA A 154 10.66 -3.37 19.36
CA ALA A 154 11.53 -4.36 19.97
C ALA A 154 12.45 -4.98 18.92
N MET A 155 13.76 -4.99 19.25
CA MET A 155 14.81 -5.53 18.39
C MET A 155 15.03 -7.02 18.66
N PRO A 156 15.76 -7.74 17.82
CA PRO A 156 16.10 -9.13 18.08
C PRO A 156 16.76 -9.34 19.45
N ASP A 157 17.57 -8.40 19.90
CA ASP A 157 18.46 -8.51 21.06
C ASP A 157 18.14 -7.56 22.22
N ARG A 158 17.12 -6.70 22.10
CA ARG A 158 16.78 -5.69 23.12
C ARG A 158 15.37 -5.15 23.03
N ALA A 159 14.85 -4.66 24.16
CA ALA A 159 13.67 -3.83 24.24
C ALA A 159 13.96 -2.41 23.71
N SER A 160 12.95 -1.73 23.20
CA SER A 160 13.05 -0.35 22.68
C SER A 160 11.66 0.26 22.58
N GLY A 161 11.53 1.57 22.76
CA GLY A 161 10.29 2.30 22.46
C GLY A 161 9.04 1.71 23.11
N PHE A 162 9.10 1.41 24.41
CA PHE A 162 8.00 0.77 25.17
C PHE A 162 7.74 -0.70 24.80
N CYS A 163 8.47 -1.27 23.83
CA CYS A 163 8.24 -2.60 23.29
C CYS A 163 9.25 -3.61 23.86
N VAL A 164 8.73 -4.72 24.42
CA VAL A 164 9.55 -5.82 24.95
C VAL A 164 9.71 -6.92 23.89
N TYR A 165 8.62 -7.43 23.33
CA TYR A 165 8.65 -8.35 22.20
C TYR A 165 7.90 -7.77 21.00
N ASP A 166 8.44 -7.96 19.80
CA ASP A 166 7.85 -7.48 18.55
C ASP A 166 6.74 -8.45 18.08
N ASP A 167 5.52 -8.20 18.50
CA ASP A 167 4.38 -9.04 18.16
C ASP A 167 3.99 -8.97 16.66
N PRO A 168 4.08 -7.81 15.95
CA PRO A 168 3.91 -7.77 14.51
C PRO A 168 4.94 -8.64 13.77
N ALA A 169 6.22 -8.54 14.14
CA ALA A 169 7.27 -9.35 13.52
C ALA A 169 7.07 -10.84 13.78
N LEU A 170 6.63 -11.23 14.99
CA LEU A 170 6.30 -12.62 15.31
C LEU A 170 5.12 -13.16 14.50
N ALA A 171 4.08 -12.35 14.30
CA ALA A 171 2.95 -12.71 13.44
C ALA A 171 3.38 -12.84 11.96
N ILE A 172 4.26 -11.96 11.48
CA ILE A 172 4.87 -12.04 10.15
C ILE A 172 5.69 -13.32 10.03
N ALA A 173 6.58 -13.62 10.99
CA ALA A 173 7.38 -14.85 11.02
C ALA A 173 6.50 -16.10 10.99
N ARG A 174 5.33 -16.09 11.66
CA ARG A 174 4.35 -17.19 11.58
C ARG A 174 3.84 -17.40 10.16
N ALA A 175 3.48 -16.35 9.44
CA ALA A 175 3.02 -16.45 8.05
C ALA A 175 4.16 -16.87 7.11
N ARG A 176 5.38 -16.39 7.34
CA ARG A 176 6.58 -16.73 6.55
C ARG A 176 6.95 -18.21 6.64
N ARG A 177 6.66 -18.89 7.74
CA ARG A 177 6.83 -20.36 7.86
C ARG A 177 6.09 -21.13 6.78
N ASP A 178 4.94 -20.63 6.37
CA ASP A 178 4.12 -21.23 5.31
C ASP A 178 4.54 -20.74 3.91
N GLY A 179 5.64 -19.96 3.81
CA GLY A 179 6.17 -19.41 2.57
C GLY A 179 5.35 -18.24 2.02
N LEU A 180 4.45 -17.66 2.81
CA LEU A 180 3.54 -16.58 2.37
C LEU A 180 4.28 -15.24 2.30
N ARG A 181 3.95 -14.44 1.29
CA ARG A 181 4.42 -13.05 1.17
C ARG A 181 3.58 -12.16 2.06
N VAL A 182 4.25 -11.35 2.87
CA VAL A 182 3.59 -10.48 3.84
C VAL A 182 3.85 -9.02 3.50
N LEU A 183 2.78 -8.24 3.38
CA LEU A 183 2.85 -6.79 3.33
C LEU A 183 2.54 -6.25 4.74
N TYR A 184 3.56 -5.68 5.37
CA TYR A 184 3.41 -4.95 6.62
C TYR A 184 3.23 -3.45 6.34
N VAL A 185 2.19 -2.84 6.89
CA VAL A 185 1.88 -1.41 6.76
C VAL A 185 1.81 -0.80 8.15
N ASP A 186 2.76 0.06 8.45
CA ASP A 186 2.88 0.75 9.74
C ASP A 186 2.37 2.17 9.62
N LEU A 187 1.33 2.49 10.39
CA LEU A 187 0.65 3.78 10.40
C LEU A 187 0.87 4.55 11.72
N ASP A 188 1.70 4.03 12.61
CA ASP A 188 2.18 4.70 13.82
C ASP A 188 2.94 5.96 13.47
N VAL A 189 3.00 6.92 14.37
CA VAL A 189 3.79 8.14 14.15
C VAL A 189 5.29 7.89 14.24
N HIS A 190 5.70 6.79 14.89
CA HIS A 190 7.10 6.37 14.99
C HIS A 190 7.45 5.39 13.87
N HIS A 191 8.70 5.39 13.45
CA HIS A 191 9.19 4.38 12.52
C HIS A 191 9.18 2.99 13.16
N GLY A 192 8.57 1.99 12.49
CA GLY A 192 8.55 0.59 12.94
C GLY A 192 9.91 -0.09 12.73
N ASP A 193 10.93 0.40 13.43
CA ASP A 193 12.32 0.02 13.24
C ASP A 193 12.62 -1.43 13.64
N GLY A 194 11.91 -1.97 14.64
CA GLY A 194 12.05 -3.36 15.06
C GLY A 194 11.59 -4.32 13.96
N VAL A 195 10.38 -4.13 13.43
CA VAL A 195 9.85 -4.97 12.34
C VAL A 195 10.74 -4.88 11.10
N GLN A 196 11.20 -3.66 10.74
CA GLN A 196 12.12 -3.46 9.62
C GLN A 196 13.45 -4.16 9.84
N ALA A 197 14.04 -4.06 11.03
CA ALA A 197 15.31 -4.69 11.36
C ALA A 197 15.22 -6.23 11.36
N ILE A 198 14.12 -6.79 11.84
CA ILE A 198 13.90 -8.24 11.90
C ILE A 198 13.71 -8.86 10.52
N HIS A 199 13.03 -8.16 9.60
CA HIS A 199 12.65 -8.69 8.29
C HIS A 199 13.35 -8.01 7.11
N GLY A 200 14.31 -7.12 7.34
CA GLY A 200 14.94 -6.31 6.30
C GLY A 200 15.79 -7.08 5.28
N ASP A 201 16.09 -8.34 5.52
CA ASP A 201 16.81 -9.27 4.62
C ASP A 201 15.88 -10.34 4.00
N ASP A 202 14.59 -10.40 4.41
CA ASP A 202 13.62 -11.34 3.85
C ASP A 202 12.87 -10.72 2.65
N PRO A 203 13.17 -11.15 1.41
CA PRO A 203 12.47 -10.62 0.24
C PRO A 203 10.98 -10.95 0.21
N GLY A 204 10.50 -11.88 1.03
CA GLY A 204 9.08 -12.23 1.16
C GLY A 204 8.30 -11.34 2.11
N VAL A 205 8.93 -10.30 2.67
CA VAL A 205 8.28 -9.31 3.54
C VAL A 205 8.52 -7.92 3.00
N ILE A 206 7.47 -7.13 2.82
CA ILE A 206 7.59 -5.70 2.64
C ILE A 206 7.19 -5.02 3.95
N THR A 207 8.04 -4.09 4.41
CA THR A 207 7.71 -3.15 5.46
C THR A 207 7.49 -1.77 4.84
N LEU A 208 6.28 -1.21 4.98
CA LEU A 208 5.95 0.17 4.59
C LEU A 208 5.56 0.94 5.84
N SER A 209 6.39 1.88 6.27
CA SER A 209 6.14 2.75 7.43
C SER A 209 5.95 4.21 7.02
N ILE A 210 4.86 4.83 7.47
CA ILE A 210 4.60 6.27 7.30
C ILE A 210 4.61 6.95 8.67
N HIS A 211 5.63 7.75 8.93
CA HIS A 211 5.97 8.23 10.27
C HIS A 211 6.54 9.65 10.25
N GLN A 212 6.58 10.30 11.40
CA GLN A 212 7.31 11.55 11.53
C GLN A 212 8.80 11.29 11.39
N THR A 213 9.49 12.14 10.64
CA THR A 213 10.91 11.96 10.31
C THR A 213 11.78 11.71 11.54
N GLY A 214 12.65 10.70 11.45
CA GLY A 214 13.64 10.39 12.47
C GLY A 214 14.62 11.51 12.79
N ARG A 215 14.61 12.61 12.04
CA ARG A 215 15.38 13.82 12.40
C ARG A 215 14.81 14.54 13.63
N THR A 216 13.55 14.35 13.92
CA THR A 216 12.82 15.08 14.99
C THR A 216 12.10 14.17 15.96
N LEU A 217 12.01 12.87 15.67
CA LEU A 217 11.30 11.91 16.49
C LEU A 217 12.12 10.61 16.67
N PHE A 218 11.92 9.94 17.80
CA PHE A 218 12.37 8.56 18.03
C PHE A 218 11.83 7.63 16.92
N PRO A 219 12.57 6.57 16.50
CA PRO A 219 13.89 6.13 16.98
C PRO A 219 15.07 6.80 16.26
N GLY A 220 14.86 7.73 15.36
CA GLY A 220 15.92 8.40 14.63
C GLY A 220 16.32 7.73 13.31
N THR A 221 15.51 6.77 12.84
CA THR A 221 15.69 5.97 11.61
C THR A 221 14.50 6.13 10.68
N GLY A 222 14.40 5.32 9.62
CA GLY A 222 13.27 5.33 8.69
C GLY A 222 13.42 6.38 7.59
N PHE A 223 14.61 6.57 7.07
CA PHE A 223 14.82 7.50 5.95
C PHE A 223 14.48 6.83 4.61
N VAL A 224 14.07 7.62 3.62
CA VAL A 224 13.68 7.14 2.27
C VAL A 224 14.75 6.26 1.62
N ALA A 225 16.03 6.47 1.97
CA ALA A 225 17.14 5.70 1.43
C ALA A 225 17.33 4.31 2.07
N GLU A 226 16.63 4.01 3.15
CA GLU A 226 16.66 2.69 3.80
C GLU A 226 15.70 1.75 3.05
N LEU A 227 16.22 1.06 2.02
CA LEU A 227 15.42 0.29 1.07
C LEU A 227 15.51 -1.23 1.25
N GLY A 228 16.18 -1.72 2.30
CA GLY A 228 16.51 -3.13 2.46
C GLY A 228 17.80 -3.49 1.71
N GLU A 229 18.31 -4.70 1.92
CA GLU A 229 19.62 -5.12 1.45
C GLU A 229 19.56 -6.41 0.60
N GLY A 230 20.56 -6.60 -0.23
CA GLY A 230 20.75 -7.83 -1.00
C GLY A 230 19.54 -8.20 -1.85
N THR A 231 19.00 -9.40 -1.64
CA THR A 231 17.81 -9.89 -2.34
C THR A 231 16.52 -9.20 -1.88
N ALA A 232 16.54 -8.55 -0.72
CA ALA A 232 15.43 -7.77 -0.17
C ALA A 232 15.52 -6.28 -0.51
N ALA A 233 16.43 -5.86 -1.41
CA ALA A 233 16.49 -4.46 -1.85
C ALA A 233 15.17 -4.02 -2.50
N GLY A 234 14.56 -2.97 -1.96
CA GLY A 234 13.25 -2.45 -2.35
C GLY A 234 12.09 -2.95 -1.49
N THR A 235 12.34 -3.71 -0.41
CA THR A 235 11.30 -4.23 0.48
C THR A 235 11.11 -3.42 1.77
N SER A 236 12.09 -2.60 2.17
CA SER A 236 11.93 -1.62 3.26
C SER A 236 11.55 -0.28 2.66
N LEU A 237 10.37 0.24 3.04
CA LEU A 237 9.76 1.41 2.43
C LEU A 237 9.41 2.42 3.51
N ASN A 238 10.03 3.59 3.47
CA ASN A 238 9.89 4.61 4.50
C ASN A 238 9.37 5.92 3.94
N LEU A 239 8.30 6.43 4.56
CA LEU A 239 7.69 7.73 4.29
C LEU A 239 7.91 8.66 5.50
N PRO A 240 9.14 9.19 5.69
CA PRO A 240 9.39 10.15 6.76
C PRO A 240 8.74 11.50 6.44
N LEU A 241 7.86 11.95 7.32
CA LEU A 241 7.09 13.16 7.17
C LEU A 241 7.59 14.27 8.11
N ASP A 242 7.52 15.50 7.66
CA ASP A 242 7.89 16.63 8.50
C ASP A 242 6.87 16.87 9.63
N PRO A 243 7.31 17.36 10.80
CA PRO A 243 6.41 17.85 11.83
C PRO A 243 5.37 18.84 11.26
N GLY A 244 4.13 18.72 11.70
CA GLY A 244 3.01 19.51 11.22
C GLY A 244 2.33 18.98 9.95
N THR A 245 2.79 17.87 9.35
CA THR A 245 2.07 17.24 8.25
C THR A 245 0.67 16.82 8.70
N GLY A 246 -0.33 17.26 7.96
CA GLY A 246 -1.74 17.01 8.24
C GLY A 246 -2.32 15.84 7.48
N GLU A 247 -3.63 15.65 7.64
CA GLU A 247 -4.38 14.54 7.02
C GLU A 247 -4.22 14.48 5.49
N ARG A 248 -4.14 15.66 4.83
CA ARG A 248 -4.07 15.74 3.37
C ARG A 248 -2.75 15.19 2.85
N GLY A 249 -1.63 15.65 3.41
CA GLY A 249 -0.30 15.20 3.03
C GLY A 249 -0.09 13.73 3.38
N TRP A 250 -0.48 13.34 4.60
CA TRP A 250 -0.36 11.98 5.09
C TRP A 250 -1.14 10.97 4.22
N LEU A 251 -2.44 11.22 3.96
CA LEU A 251 -3.25 10.35 3.10
C LEU A 251 -2.80 10.36 1.64
N ALA A 252 -2.38 11.51 1.11
CA ALA A 252 -1.90 11.59 -0.27
C ALA A 252 -0.61 10.77 -0.44
N ALA A 253 0.32 10.85 0.50
CA ALA A 253 1.55 10.06 0.50
C ALA A 253 1.23 8.55 0.55
N LEU A 254 0.42 8.11 1.52
CA LEU A 254 0.05 6.70 1.66
C LEU A 254 -0.67 6.17 0.41
N ARG A 255 -1.65 6.91 -0.12
CA ARG A 255 -2.43 6.52 -1.30
C ARG A 255 -1.60 6.45 -2.57
N SER A 256 -0.52 7.22 -2.67
CA SER A 256 0.35 7.20 -3.83
C SER A 256 1.31 6.01 -3.86
N VAL A 257 1.67 5.46 -2.69
CA VAL A 257 2.67 4.39 -2.55
C VAL A 257 2.03 3.02 -2.36
N LEU A 258 1.14 2.88 -1.36
CA LEU A 258 0.64 1.58 -0.91
C LEU A 258 -0.05 0.76 -2.02
N PRO A 259 -0.93 1.30 -2.87
CA PRO A 259 -1.57 0.51 -3.92
C PRO A 259 -0.58 -0.01 -4.97
N GLU A 260 0.44 0.77 -5.32
CA GLU A 260 1.45 0.40 -6.30
C GLU A 260 2.37 -0.71 -5.77
N VAL A 261 2.78 -0.58 -4.51
CA VAL A 261 3.58 -1.60 -3.80
C VAL A 261 2.80 -2.91 -3.70
N ALA A 262 1.55 -2.86 -3.26
CA ALA A 262 0.71 -4.06 -3.15
C ALA A 262 0.46 -4.74 -4.50
N ALA A 263 0.25 -3.96 -5.57
CA ALA A 263 0.05 -4.49 -6.91
C ALA A 263 1.30 -5.18 -7.46
N THR A 264 2.49 -4.66 -7.14
CA THR A 264 3.77 -5.23 -7.58
C THR A 264 4.14 -6.48 -6.77
N PHE A 265 4.01 -6.40 -5.45
CA PHE A 265 4.40 -7.47 -4.53
C PHE A 265 3.38 -8.61 -4.46
N ARG A 266 2.08 -8.30 -4.59
CA ARG A 266 0.97 -9.27 -4.52
C ARG A 266 1.03 -10.12 -3.25
N PRO A 267 0.82 -9.49 -2.09
CA PRO A 267 0.92 -10.19 -0.81
C PRO A 267 -0.10 -11.32 -0.69
N ASP A 268 0.26 -12.35 0.07
CA ASP A 268 -0.65 -13.44 0.43
C ASP A 268 -1.40 -13.14 1.74
N VAL A 269 -0.86 -12.21 2.56
CA VAL A 269 -1.47 -11.70 3.79
C VAL A 269 -1.00 -10.26 4.05
N VAL A 270 -1.85 -9.44 4.66
CA VAL A 270 -1.53 -8.08 5.10
C VAL A 270 -1.50 -8.07 6.63
N VAL A 271 -0.44 -7.50 7.20
CA VAL A 271 -0.34 -7.11 8.60
C VAL A 271 -0.26 -5.61 8.66
N SER A 272 -0.99 -4.96 9.55
CA SER A 272 -0.90 -3.51 9.68
C SER A 272 -0.96 -3.05 11.14
N GLN A 273 -0.13 -2.07 11.45
CA GLN A 273 -0.08 -1.41 12.75
C GLN A 273 -0.83 -0.08 12.64
N HIS A 274 -1.75 0.14 13.57
CA HIS A 274 -2.67 1.28 13.61
C HIS A 274 -2.48 2.09 14.90
N GLY A 275 -1.26 2.52 15.16
CA GLY A 275 -0.96 3.50 16.19
C GLY A 275 -1.80 4.76 16.00
N ALA A 276 -2.33 5.28 17.10
CA ALA A 276 -3.19 6.46 17.09
C ALA A 276 -2.43 7.76 17.41
N ASP A 277 -1.12 7.68 17.56
CA ASP A 277 -0.24 8.77 17.99
C ASP A 277 0.15 9.75 16.87
N ALA A 278 -0.16 9.43 15.60
CA ALA A 278 -0.10 10.43 14.52
C ALA A 278 -1.17 11.54 14.66
N HIS A 279 -2.13 11.38 15.59
CA HIS A 279 -3.22 12.33 15.76
C HIS A 279 -2.77 13.69 16.30
N ALA A 280 -3.41 14.76 15.82
CA ALA A 280 -3.10 16.14 16.20
C ALA A 280 -3.18 16.46 17.71
N TRP A 281 -3.83 15.61 18.51
CA TRP A 281 -3.94 15.74 19.97
C TRP A 281 -3.01 14.82 20.74
N ASP A 282 -2.21 14.01 20.04
CA ASP A 282 -1.26 13.13 20.73
C ASP A 282 -0.13 13.97 21.35
N PRO A 283 0.28 13.68 22.60
CA PRO A 283 1.29 14.48 23.29
C PRO A 283 2.73 14.14 22.89
N LEU A 284 3.00 13.04 22.17
CA LEU A 284 4.36 12.55 21.92
C LEU A 284 4.88 12.87 20.52
N ALA A 285 4.05 13.43 19.63
CA ALA A 285 4.45 13.73 18.26
C ALA A 285 3.82 15.02 17.73
N ASP A 286 4.28 15.44 16.56
CA ASP A 286 3.89 16.72 15.96
C ASP A 286 3.13 16.55 14.64
N LEU A 287 2.76 15.33 14.22
CA LEU A 287 1.86 15.16 13.08
C LEU A 287 0.45 15.66 13.44
N ARG A 288 -0.34 15.95 12.42
CA ARG A 288 -1.67 16.52 12.59
C ARG A 288 -2.73 15.73 11.83
N VAL A 289 -2.63 14.42 11.97
CA VAL A 289 -3.59 13.48 11.39
C VAL A 289 -4.88 13.51 12.20
N THR A 290 -6.01 13.21 11.57
CA THR A 290 -7.33 13.14 12.18
C THR A 290 -7.82 11.70 12.24
N THR A 291 -8.80 11.40 13.09
CA THR A 291 -9.45 10.08 13.09
C THR A 291 -10.13 9.77 11.76
N THR A 292 -10.62 10.79 11.05
CA THR A 292 -11.14 10.68 9.67
C THR A 292 -10.11 10.09 8.73
N ALA A 293 -8.86 10.60 8.78
CA ALA A 293 -7.76 10.09 7.96
C ALA A 293 -7.33 8.68 8.39
N MET A 294 -7.28 8.40 9.70
CA MET A 294 -6.98 7.06 10.22
C MET A 294 -8.01 6.03 9.75
N GLY A 295 -9.30 6.35 9.82
CA GLY A 295 -10.37 5.51 9.29
C GLY A 295 -10.28 5.31 7.77
N ALA A 296 -9.89 6.35 7.01
CA ALA A 296 -9.67 6.23 5.57
C ALA A 296 -8.47 5.33 5.24
N ALA A 297 -7.39 5.38 6.03
CA ALA A 297 -6.23 4.50 5.89
C ALA A 297 -6.59 3.05 6.22
N ALA A 298 -7.34 2.79 7.29
CA ALA A 298 -7.82 1.45 7.64
C ALA A 298 -8.66 0.84 6.50
N ARG A 299 -9.58 1.61 5.92
CA ARG A 299 -10.36 1.17 4.73
C ARG A 299 -9.48 0.92 3.51
N LEU A 300 -8.42 1.71 3.31
CA LEU A 300 -7.47 1.48 2.21
C LEU A 300 -6.71 0.17 2.41
N VAL A 301 -6.16 -0.09 3.60
CA VAL A 301 -5.46 -1.34 3.93
C VAL A 301 -6.41 -2.54 3.79
N HIS A 302 -7.63 -2.44 4.29
CA HIS A 302 -8.68 -3.44 4.13
C HIS A 302 -8.97 -3.75 2.65
N SER A 303 -9.10 -2.72 1.82
CA SER A 303 -9.32 -2.88 0.37
C SER A 303 -8.13 -3.57 -0.32
N ILE A 304 -6.89 -3.27 0.11
CA ILE A 304 -5.67 -3.93 -0.35
C ILE A 304 -5.68 -5.41 0.03
N ALA A 305 -6.04 -5.73 1.28
CA ALA A 305 -6.13 -7.11 1.75
C ALA A 305 -7.13 -7.93 0.92
N HIS A 306 -8.31 -7.39 0.64
CA HIS A 306 -9.29 -8.04 -0.22
C HIS A 306 -8.81 -8.22 -1.66
N ARG A 307 -8.19 -7.18 -2.20
CA ARG A 307 -7.76 -7.20 -3.60
C ARG A 307 -6.61 -8.15 -3.87
N TRP A 308 -5.61 -8.20 -2.98
CA TRP A 308 -4.34 -8.87 -3.23
C TRP A 308 -4.09 -10.09 -2.33
N ALA A 309 -4.61 -10.09 -1.11
CA ALA A 309 -4.35 -11.12 -0.10
C ALA A 309 -5.56 -12.04 0.17
N GLY A 310 -6.59 -12.02 -0.68
CA GLY A 310 -7.79 -12.84 -0.50
C GLY A 310 -8.56 -12.53 0.79
N GLY A 311 -8.46 -11.30 1.30
CA GLY A 311 -9.08 -10.83 2.52
C GLY A 311 -8.33 -11.20 3.80
N ARG A 312 -7.08 -11.71 3.74
CA ARG A 312 -6.30 -12.03 4.94
C ARG A 312 -5.65 -10.78 5.51
N TRP A 313 -6.16 -10.32 6.65
CA TRP A 313 -5.72 -9.09 7.28
C TRP A 313 -5.66 -9.21 8.80
N LEU A 314 -4.45 -9.01 9.37
CA LEU A 314 -4.24 -8.79 10.80
C LEU A 314 -3.95 -7.30 11.02
N ALA A 315 -4.81 -6.61 11.74
CA ALA A 315 -4.59 -5.26 12.25
C ALA A 315 -4.15 -5.33 13.71
N THR A 316 -3.14 -4.55 14.09
CA THR A 316 -2.74 -4.37 15.48
C THR A 316 -3.02 -2.94 15.92
N GLY A 317 -3.05 -2.71 17.22
CA GLY A 317 -3.00 -1.37 17.79
C GLY A 317 -1.64 -0.73 17.53
N GLY A 318 -0.99 -0.25 18.57
CA GLY A 318 0.28 0.46 18.52
C GLY A 318 0.32 1.60 19.53
N GLY A 319 1.05 2.67 19.23
CA GLY A 319 1.06 3.89 20.01
C GLY A 319 -0.30 4.57 20.07
N GLY A 320 -0.35 5.66 20.77
CA GLY A 320 -1.57 6.43 21.05
C GLY A 320 -1.75 6.68 22.54
N TYR A 321 -1.63 7.93 22.92
CA TYR A 321 -1.47 8.36 24.32
C TYR A 321 -2.61 9.26 24.78
N ASP A 322 -3.53 9.62 23.89
CA ASP A 322 -4.83 10.15 24.22
C ASP A 322 -5.84 9.01 24.39
N ALA A 323 -5.88 8.44 25.60
CA ALA A 323 -6.53 7.20 25.92
C ALA A 323 -8.08 7.26 25.84
N TYR A 324 -8.68 8.46 25.93
CA TYR A 324 -10.14 8.63 26.01
C TYR A 324 -10.74 9.28 24.77
N ARG A 325 -10.02 10.21 24.09
CA ARG A 325 -10.58 10.93 22.94
C ARG A 325 -10.18 10.33 21.61
N VAL A 326 -8.93 9.85 21.46
CA VAL A 326 -8.37 9.43 20.17
C VAL A 326 -8.37 7.92 20.03
N VAL A 327 -7.67 7.20 20.91
CA VAL A 327 -7.48 5.75 20.81
C VAL A 327 -8.79 4.97 20.66
N PRO A 328 -9.87 5.23 21.45
CA PRO A 328 -11.12 4.52 21.29
C PRO A 328 -11.75 4.67 19.93
N ARG A 329 -11.71 5.90 19.36
CA ARG A 329 -12.25 6.20 18.04
C ARG A 329 -11.42 5.55 16.93
N ALA A 330 -10.09 5.65 17.00
CA ALA A 330 -9.18 5.06 16.02
C ALA A 330 -9.35 3.54 15.95
N TRP A 331 -9.33 2.83 17.09
CA TRP A 331 -9.55 1.39 17.14
C TRP A 331 -10.94 0.99 16.63
N SER A 332 -11.98 1.79 16.97
CA SER A 332 -13.34 1.55 16.49
C SER A 332 -13.45 1.66 14.97
N LEU A 333 -12.77 2.62 14.35
CA LEU A 333 -12.77 2.78 12.88
C LEU A 333 -12.04 1.64 12.17
N VAL A 334 -10.95 1.11 12.75
CA VAL A 334 -10.26 -0.09 12.26
C VAL A 334 -11.16 -1.32 12.36
N TRP A 335 -11.81 -1.50 13.52
CA TRP A 335 -12.74 -2.61 13.75
C TRP A 335 -13.94 -2.59 12.79
N LEU A 336 -14.54 -1.41 12.58
CA LEU A 336 -15.66 -1.27 11.66
C LEU A 336 -15.25 -1.61 10.22
N ALA A 337 -14.05 -1.21 9.78
CA ALA A 337 -13.51 -1.62 8.50
C ALA A 337 -13.33 -3.14 8.42
N ALA A 338 -12.74 -3.78 9.45
CA ALA A 338 -12.55 -5.22 9.52
C ALA A 338 -13.87 -6.00 9.56
N SER A 339 -14.92 -5.40 10.13
CA SER A 339 -16.25 -5.98 10.26
C SER A 339 -17.16 -5.72 9.06
N HIS A 340 -16.70 -4.98 8.04
CA HIS A 340 -17.51 -4.53 6.89
C HIS A 340 -18.75 -3.73 7.32
N LEU A 341 -18.65 -3.00 8.43
CA LEU A 341 -19.74 -2.17 8.94
C LEU A 341 -19.50 -0.70 8.60
N ASP A 342 -20.58 -0.02 8.25
CA ASP A 342 -20.55 1.43 8.10
C ASP A 342 -20.37 2.10 9.45
N ALA A 343 -19.45 3.07 9.53
CA ALA A 343 -19.21 3.79 10.76
C ALA A 343 -20.43 4.69 11.10
N PRO A 344 -21.01 4.56 12.30
CA PRO A 344 -22.00 5.52 12.76
C PRO A 344 -21.31 6.89 12.92
N ALA A 345 -21.97 7.97 12.50
CA ALA A 345 -21.39 9.30 12.60
C ALA A 345 -21.08 9.69 14.05
N ALA A 346 -22.05 9.46 14.95
CA ALA A 346 -21.96 9.88 16.35
C ALA A 346 -21.35 8.81 17.25
N VAL A 347 -20.55 9.25 18.21
CA VAL A 347 -20.14 8.42 19.36
C VAL A 347 -21.37 8.19 20.25
N PRO A 348 -21.67 6.92 20.64
CA PRO A 348 -22.85 6.62 21.46
C PRO A 348 -22.85 7.39 22.80
N THR A 349 -23.98 8.05 23.11
CA THR A 349 -24.12 8.90 24.29
C THR A 349 -23.82 8.16 25.59
N ALA A 350 -24.31 6.91 25.73
CA ALA A 350 -24.07 6.10 26.92
C ALA A 350 -22.56 5.83 27.16
N TRP A 351 -21.77 5.69 26.10
CA TRP A 351 -20.32 5.56 26.22
C TRP A 351 -19.69 6.85 26.72
N ARG A 352 -20.08 8.00 26.16
CA ARG A 352 -19.58 9.32 26.59
C ARG A 352 -19.90 9.59 28.06
N GLU A 353 -21.13 9.35 28.47
CA GLU A 353 -21.57 9.51 29.88
C GLU A 353 -20.77 8.61 30.83
N ARG A 354 -20.51 7.37 30.43
CA ARG A 354 -19.72 6.43 31.23
C ARG A 354 -18.29 6.89 31.47
N TRP A 355 -17.62 7.40 30.44
CA TRP A 355 -16.19 7.69 30.47
C TRP A 355 -15.84 9.17 30.73
N ALA A 356 -16.82 10.08 30.73
CA ALA A 356 -16.59 11.53 30.88
C ALA A 356 -15.82 11.89 32.16
N GLY A 357 -16.24 11.34 33.30
CA GLY A 357 -15.61 11.67 34.59
C GLY A 357 -14.18 11.12 34.74
N GLU A 358 -13.87 10.02 34.05
CA GLU A 358 -12.50 9.51 34.04
C GLU A 358 -11.63 10.29 33.06
N ALA A 359 -12.14 10.62 31.88
CA ALA A 359 -11.47 11.48 30.90
C ALA A 359 -11.12 12.86 31.51
N GLU A 360 -12.04 13.47 32.27
CA GLU A 360 -11.79 14.73 32.98
C GLU A 360 -10.64 14.62 34.00
N ARG A 361 -10.60 13.52 34.77
CA ARG A 361 -9.53 13.25 35.74
C ARG A 361 -8.14 13.21 35.11
N TYR A 362 -8.04 12.77 33.85
CA TYR A 362 -6.79 12.67 33.10
C TYR A 362 -6.57 13.81 32.11
N GLY A 363 -7.38 14.88 32.16
CA GLY A 363 -7.23 16.06 31.31
C GLY A 363 -7.57 15.81 29.84
N GLN A 364 -8.35 14.75 29.55
CA GLN A 364 -8.76 14.36 28.20
C GLN A 364 -10.28 14.55 27.98
N ALA A 365 -10.83 15.62 28.54
CA ALA A 365 -12.22 16.06 28.38
C ALA A 365 -12.27 17.39 27.59
N PRO A 366 -13.42 17.71 26.91
CA PRO A 366 -14.59 16.86 26.72
C PRO A 366 -14.35 15.70 25.74
N LEU A 367 -15.15 14.63 25.88
CA LEU A 367 -15.15 13.54 24.92
C LEU A 367 -15.83 13.98 23.60
N PRO A 368 -15.31 13.57 22.45
CA PRO A 368 -15.88 13.92 21.14
C PRO A 368 -17.31 13.38 20.94
N ASP A 369 -18.15 14.14 20.23
CA ASP A 369 -19.50 13.73 19.84
C ASP A 369 -19.51 12.80 18.61
N TRP A 370 -18.43 12.82 17.81
CA TRP A 370 -18.33 12.14 16.52
C TRP A 370 -17.17 11.16 16.48
N LEU A 371 -17.29 10.07 15.71
CA LEU A 371 -16.19 9.14 15.45
C LEU A 371 -15.11 9.78 14.59
N ASP A 372 -15.52 10.48 13.55
CA ASP A 372 -14.64 11.30 12.73
C ASP A 372 -14.41 12.66 13.41
N ASP A 373 -13.23 13.23 13.20
CA ASP A 373 -12.99 14.60 13.62
C ASP A 373 -13.76 15.58 12.73
N GLU A 374 -14.06 16.74 13.29
CA GLU A 374 -14.64 17.83 12.51
C GLU A 374 -13.69 18.22 11.36
N PRO A 375 -14.24 18.63 10.21
CA PRO A 375 -13.42 19.11 9.11
C PRO A 375 -12.42 20.16 9.59
N ASN A 376 -11.15 19.95 9.30
CA ASN A 376 -10.05 20.80 9.68
C ASN A 376 -9.64 20.80 11.18
N ALA A 377 -10.08 19.83 11.99
CA ALA A 377 -9.72 19.73 13.41
C ALA A 377 -8.20 19.74 13.68
N GLY A 378 -7.39 19.28 12.70
CA GLY A 378 -5.93 19.30 12.75
C GLY A 378 -5.27 20.47 12.01
N LEU A 379 -6.01 21.38 11.38
CA LEU A 379 -5.43 22.44 10.55
C LEU A 379 -4.76 23.53 11.37
N ARG A 380 -3.53 23.90 10.94
CA ARG A 380 -2.92 25.20 11.26
C ARG A 380 -3.16 26.17 10.11
N LEU A 381 -3.62 27.36 10.43
CA LEU A 381 -3.91 28.41 9.43
C LEU A 381 -2.66 29.24 9.05
N ASP A 382 -1.47 28.80 9.43
CA ASP A 382 -0.21 29.57 9.30
C ASP A 382 0.61 29.22 8.04
N GLY A 383 0.07 28.39 7.15
CA GLY A 383 0.76 27.96 5.92
C GLY A 383 1.87 26.91 6.13
N THR A 384 2.31 26.65 7.37
CA THR A 384 3.37 25.67 7.66
C THR A 384 2.89 24.25 7.40
N GLN A 385 1.63 23.95 7.71
CA GLN A 385 1.02 22.67 7.45
C GLN A 385 0.91 22.38 5.95
N GLU A 386 0.51 23.37 5.14
CA GLU A 386 0.45 23.19 3.68
C GLU A 386 1.82 22.89 3.06
N ALA A 387 2.87 23.52 3.60
CA ALA A 387 4.23 23.24 3.17
C ALA A 387 4.66 21.82 3.56
N ALA A 388 4.34 21.37 4.77
CA ALA A 388 4.61 20.00 5.21
C ALA A 388 3.83 18.96 4.38
N ASP A 389 2.55 19.23 4.09
CA ASP A 389 1.71 18.38 3.24
C ASP A 389 2.28 18.25 1.80
N ARG A 390 2.77 19.34 1.21
CA ARG A 390 3.45 19.27 -0.09
C ARG A 390 4.71 18.41 -0.04
N ARG A 391 5.56 18.60 0.98
CA ARG A 391 6.77 17.77 1.15
C ARG A 391 6.46 16.30 1.38
N ALA A 392 5.36 15.96 2.04
CA ALA A 392 4.90 14.58 2.18
C ALA A 392 4.64 13.92 0.81
N VAL A 393 4.02 14.66 -0.12
CA VAL A 393 3.78 14.16 -1.49
C VAL A 393 5.09 14.04 -2.28
N GLU A 394 6.02 14.99 -2.11
CA GLU A 394 7.35 14.94 -2.72
C GLU A 394 8.15 13.73 -2.19
N THR A 395 8.14 13.50 -0.87
CA THR A 395 8.76 12.33 -0.24
C THR A 395 8.20 11.01 -0.79
N ALA A 396 6.88 10.93 -0.95
CA ALA A 396 6.24 9.76 -1.55
C ALA A 396 6.63 9.56 -3.03
N GLY A 397 6.77 10.65 -3.77
CA GLY A 397 7.30 10.63 -5.13
C GLY A 397 8.72 10.07 -5.19
N LEU A 398 9.60 10.56 -4.32
CA LEU A 398 10.99 10.10 -4.21
C LEU A 398 11.06 8.61 -3.83
N LEU A 399 10.29 8.18 -2.81
CA LEU A 399 10.25 6.76 -2.42
C LEU A 399 9.83 5.86 -3.58
N ARG A 400 8.80 6.23 -4.32
CA ARG A 400 8.34 5.47 -5.49
C ARG A 400 9.42 5.36 -6.56
N GLU A 401 10.12 6.43 -6.81
CA GLU A 401 11.22 6.47 -7.80
C GLU A 401 12.39 5.56 -7.40
N LEU A 402 12.71 5.47 -6.14
CA LEU A 402 13.79 4.64 -5.64
C LEU A 402 13.38 3.16 -5.45
N ALA A 403 12.26 2.93 -4.80
CA ALA A 403 11.86 1.59 -4.33
C ALA A 403 11.15 0.76 -5.40
N VAL A 404 10.21 1.33 -6.16
CA VAL A 404 9.38 0.55 -7.09
C VAL A 404 10.22 -0.21 -8.14
N PRO A 405 11.28 0.36 -8.74
CA PRO A 405 12.09 -0.41 -9.67
C PRO A 405 12.91 -1.52 -9.04
N ALA A 406 13.39 -1.30 -7.81
CA ALA A 406 14.09 -2.34 -7.07
C ALA A 406 13.12 -3.49 -6.76
N LEU A 407 11.93 -3.17 -6.27
CA LEU A 407 10.86 -4.13 -5.99
C LEU A 407 10.41 -4.90 -7.25
N VAL A 408 10.23 -4.21 -8.38
CA VAL A 408 9.89 -4.86 -9.66
C VAL A 408 10.99 -5.83 -10.10
N ARG A 409 12.26 -5.45 -9.95
CA ARG A 409 13.38 -6.35 -10.26
C ARG A 409 13.35 -7.57 -9.35
N ALA A 410 13.29 -7.37 -8.04
CA ALA A 410 13.24 -8.45 -7.06
C ALA A 410 12.04 -9.39 -7.31
N ALA A 411 10.86 -8.83 -7.53
CA ALA A 411 9.65 -9.60 -7.83
C ALA A 411 9.76 -10.39 -9.15
N THR A 412 10.44 -9.84 -10.15
CA THR A 412 10.71 -10.52 -11.43
C THR A 412 11.71 -11.65 -11.25
N ASP A 413 12.82 -11.39 -10.59
CA ASP A 413 13.91 -12.35 -10.37
C ASP A 413 13.44 -13.54 -9.51
N LEU A 414 12.55 -13.29 -8.55
CA LEU A 414 11.93 -14.30 -7.70
C LEU A 414 10.69 -14.96 -8.33
N GLY A 415 10.29 -14.56 -9.53
CA GLY A 415 9.16 -15.13 -10.25
C GLY A 415 7.78 -14.79 -9.67
N TRP A 416 7.67 -13.78 -8.81
CA TRP A 416 6.38 -13.36 -8.24
C TRP A 416 5.61 -12.44 -9.17
N TRP A 417 6.31 -11.68 -9.97
CA TRP A 417 5.76 -10.77 -10.94
C TRP A 417 6.29 -11.11 -12.33
N SER A 418 5.39 -11.27 -13.25
CA SER A 418 5.75 -11.38 -14.67
C SER A 418 4.99 -10.31 -15.41
N ALA A 419 5.65 -9.74 -16.35
CA ALA A 419 5.03 -8.78 -17.22
C ALA A 419 3.90 -9.37 -18.06
N LEU A 420 3.86 -10.69 -18.23
CA LEU A 420 2.76 -11.42 -18.88
C LEU A 420 1.51 -11.49 -17.99
N ASP A 421 1.67 -11.44 -16.67
CA ASP A 421 0.55 -11.43 -15.74
C ASP A 421 -0.26 -10.14 -15.82
N ASP A 422 0.40 -9.02 -16.19
CA ASP A 422 -0.28 -7.74 -16.43
C ASP A 422 -1.02 -7.70 -17.77
N LEU A 423 -0.73 -8.64 -18.67
CA LEU A 423 -1.42 -8.79 -19.97
C LEU A 423 -2.66 -9.70 -19.89
N GLN A 424 -2.81 -10.44 -18.79
CA GLN A 424 -4.03 -11.22 -18.55
C GLN A 424 -5.10 -10.30 -17.94
N PRO A 425 -6.26 -10.14 -18.58
CA PRO A 425 -7.39 -9.50 -17.94
C PRO A 425 -7.73 -10.27 -16.66
N ASP A 426 -7.77 -9.56 -15.55
CA ASP A 426 -8.00 -9.99 -14.17
C ASP A 426 -8.49 -11.43 -14.02
N GLY A 427 -7.55 -12.37 -13.77
CA GLY A 427 -7.84 -13.63 -13.06
C GLY A 427 -8.90 -14.57 -13.62
N ILE A 428 -9.37 -14.42 -14.86
CA ILE A 428 -10.27 -15.37 -15.51
C ILE A 428 -9.43 -16.48 -16.14
N GLY A 429 -8.89 -17.36 -15.28
CA GLY A 429 -8.44 -18.67 -15.74
C GLY A 429 -9.64 -19.48 -16.27
N PRO A 430 -9.42 -20.55 -17.08
CA PRO A 430 -10.48 -21.34 -17.69
C PRO A 430 -11.52 -21.93 -16.72
N ALA A 431 -11.29 -21.88 -15.41
CA ALA A 431 -12.25 -22.29 -14.38
C ALA A 431 -13.37 -21.26 -14.13
N SER A 432 -13.21 -19.98 -14.50
CA SER A 432 -14.26 -18.97 -14.33
C SER A 432 -15.23 -18.85 -15.52
N ALA A 433 -14.86 -19.38 -16.67
CA ALA A 433 -15.78 -19.48 -17.82
C ALA A 433 -17.00 -20.37 -17.50
N GLY A 434 -16.82 -21.40 -16.65
CA GLY A 434 -17.91 -22.28 -16.20
C GLY A 434 -18.89 -21.58 -15.24
N VAL A 435 -18.41 -20.65 -14.39
CA VAL A 435 -19.25 -19.92 -13.43
C VAL A 435 -20.07 -18.85 -14.13
N ALA A 436 -19.49 -18.17 -15.13
CA ALA A 436 -20.22 -17.18 -15.94
C ALA A 436 -21.35 -17.82 -16.76
N GLN A 437 -21.18 -19.07 -17.16
CA GLN A 437 -22.20 -19.80 -17.92
C GLN A 437 -23.35 -20.30 -17.03
N SER A 438 -23.06 -20.69 -15.78
CA SER A 438 -24.10 -21.08 -14.82
C SER A 438 -24.90 -19.87 -14.28
N ALA A 439 -24.27 -18.68 -14.19
CA ALA A 439 -24.95 -17.46 -13.78
C ALA A 439 -25.92 -16.93 -14.86
N ARG A 440 -25.65 -17.18 -16.14
CA ARG A 440 -26.56 -16.83 -17.23
C ARG A 440 -27.84 -17.66 -17.24
N THR A 441 -27.80 -18.88 -16.75
CA THR A 441 -28.97 -19.76 -16.62
C THR A 441 -29.82 -19.48 -15.38
N ALA A 442 -29.31 -18.75 -14.39
CA ALA A 442 -29.98 -18.46 -13.14
C ALA A 442 -30.71 -17.09 -13.11
N GLY A 443 -30.75 -16.34 -14.21
CA GLY A 443 -31.49 -15.06 -14.28
C GLY A 443 -30.96 -13.94 -13.38
N VAL A 444 -29.77 -14.10 -12.80
CA VAL A 444 -29.13 -13.07 -11.97
C VAL A 444 -28.47 -12.03 -12.88
N ARG A 445 -28.96 -10.79 -12.88
CA ARG A 445 -28.28 -9.66 -13.51
C ARG A 445 -26.91 -9.50 -12.84
N THR A 446 -25.84 -9.88 -13.54
CA THR A 446 -24.50 -9.42 -13.17
C THR A 446 -24.45 -7.91 -13.24
N PRO A 447 -23.93 -7.20 -12.24
CA PRO A 447 -23.63 -5.76 -12.38
C PRO A 447 -22.71 -5.60 -13.58
N ALA A 448 -22.98 -4.61 -14.43
CA ALA A 448 -22.11 -4.27 -15.55
C ALA A 448 -20.68 -4.08 -15.03
N PRO A 449 -19.65 -4.56 -15.73
CA PRO A 449 -18.27 -4.38 -15.32
C PRO A 449 -17.90 -2.91 -15.45
N ALA A 450 -18.13 -2.13 -14.39
CA ALA A 450 -17.81 -0.70 -14.31
C ALA A 450 -16.30 -0.41 -14.32
N ASP A 451 -15.45 -1.45 -14.32
CA ASP A 451 -14.02 -1.33 -14.07
C ASP A 451 -13.10 -1.68 -15.25
N HIS A 452 -13.63 -2.17 -16.37
CA HIS A 452 -12.81 -2.42 -17.56
C HIS A 452 -12.84 -1.21 -18.49
N PRO A 453 -11.68 -0.60 -18.81
CA PRO A 453 -11.63 0.50 -19.76
C PRO A 453 -12.05 -0.01 -21.15
N GLU A 454 -13.03 0.64 -21.74
CA GLU A 454 -13.34 0.47 -23.15
C GLU A 454 -12.18 1.01 -23.98
N ILE A 455 -11.60 0.18 -24.87
CA ILE A 455 -10.50 0.61 -25.70
C ILE A 455 -11.07 1.10 -27.04
N LEU A 456 -11.01 2.40 -27.23
CA LEU A 456 -11.35 3.05 -28.48
C LEU A 456 -10.14 2.94 -29.43
N ASP A 457 -10.34 2.25 -30.54
CA ASP A 457 -9.31 2.02 -31.53
C ASP A 457 -9.09 3.24 -32.43
N ALA A 458 -7.81 3.59 -32.60
CA ALA A 458 -7.26 4.60 -33.53
C ALA A 458 -8.24 5.68 -33.96
N VAL A 459 -8.53 6.61 -33.07
CA VAL A 459 -9.44 7.72 -33.32
C VAL A 459 -8.66 8.82 -34.02
N ASP A 460 -9.15 9.34 -35.13
CA ASP A 460 -8.58 10.54 -35.75
C ASP A 460 -8.85 11.79 -34.90
N ALA A 461 -8.15 12.88 -35.23
CA ALA A 461 -8.22 14.12 -34.49
C ALA A 461 -9.64 14.73 -34.45
N ALA A 462 -10.43 14.56 -35.51
CA ALA A 462 -11.79 15.08 -35.60
C ALA A 462 -12.75 14.28 -34.74
N THR A 463 -12.61 12.95 -34.74
CA THR A 463 -13.38 12.05 -33.88
C THR A 463 -13.01 12.28 -32.41
N TRP A 464 -11.74 12.51 -32.09
CA TRP A 464 -11.31 12.86 -30.72
C TRP A 464 -11.96 14.16 -30.24
N ALA A 465 -11.97 15.19 -31.06
CA ALA A 465 -12.62 16.46 -30.74
C ALA A 465 -14.15 16.32 -30.63
N GLY A 466 -14.77 15.54 -31.54
CA GLY A 466 -16.21 15.30 -31.57
C GLY A 466 -16.75 14.49 -30.39
N LEU A 467 -15.93 13.64 -29.77
CA LEU A 467 -16.30 12.88 -28.57
C LEU A 467 -16.32 13.73 -27.29
N GLY A 468 -15.94 15.03 -27.36
CA GLY A 468 -15.85 15.90 -26.19
C GLY A 468 -14.82 15.40 -25.14
N LEU A 469 -13.91 14.53 -25.56
CA LEU A 469 -12.91 13.92 -24.70
C LEU A 469 -11.73 14.86 -24.40
N ALA A 470 -11.59 15.93 -25.20
CA ALA A 470 -10.55 16.94 -24.98
C ALA A 470 -10.68 17.66 -23.63
N ASP A 471 -11.91 17.81 -23.12
CA ASP A 471 -12.22 18.50 -21.87
C ASP A 471 -12.32 17.53 -20.66
N ARG A 472 -12.26 16.21 -20.88
CA ARG A 472 -12.44 15.19 -19.86
C ARG A 472 -11.15 14.49 -19.44
N VAL A 473 -10.02 15.07 -19.74
CA VAL A 473 -8.71 14.47 -19.46
C VAL A 473 -8.29 14.76 -18.03
N ILE A 474 -8.29 13.69 -17.22
CA ILE A 474 -7.50 13.47 -16.00
C ILE A 474 -7.64 14.51 -14.88
N PRO A 475 -7.76 14.08 -13.60
CA PRO A 475 -7.93 14.99 -12.46
C PRO A 475 -6.92 16.13 -12.48
N PRO A 476 -7.31 17.34 -12.08
CA PRO A 476 -6.43 18.50 -12.07
C PRO A 476 -5.22 18.23 -11.19
N GLY A 477 -4.02 18.33 -11.75
CA GLY A 477 -2.77 18.19 -11.02
C GLY A 477 -1.63 17.51 -11.77
N GLU A 478 -1.89 16.67 -12.78
CA GLU A 478 -0.82 16.09 -13.61
C GLU A 478 -1.05 16.37 -15.11
N PRO A 479 -0.18 17.16 -15.76
CA PRO A 479 -0.20 17.26 -17.20
C PRO A 479 0.23 15.92 -17.78
N VAL A 480 -0.69 15.17 -18.36
CA VAL A 480 -0.33 14.00 -19.14
C VAL A 480 0.40 14.52 -20.37
N ALA A 481 1.66 14.14 -20.50
CA ALA A 481 2.48 14.47 -21.66
C ALA A 481 1.76 14.11 -22.98
N ALA A 482 0.93 13.06 -22.96
CA ALA A 482 0.08 12.66 -24.08
C ALA A 482 -0.93 13.75 -24.50
N HIS A 483 -1.58 14.42 -23.55
CA HIS A 483 -2.56 15.47 -23.89
C HIS A 483 -1.89 16.69 -24.55
N ALA A 484 -0.76 17.14 -24.00
CA ALA A 484 0.01 18.23 -24.58
C ALA A 484 0.54 17.88 -25.99
N LEU A 485 0.96 16.62 -26.18
CA LEU A 485 1.43 16.12 -27.47
C LEU A 485 0.29 16.02 -28.49
N VAL A 486 -0.89 15.53 -28.09
CA VAL A 486 -2.09 15.50 -28.93
C VAL A 486 -2.48 16.91 -29.36
N LEU A 487 -2.58 17.84 -28.41
CA LEU A 487 -2.93 19.24 -28.72
C LEU A 487 -1.88 19.93 -29.60
N ALA A 488 -0.58 19.70 -29.38
CA ALA A 488 0.48 20.26 -30.19
C ALA A 488 0.47 19.70 -31.62
N ALA A 489 0.19 18.40 -31.77
CA ALA A 489 0.10 17.74 -33.06
C ALA A 489 -1.16 18.17 -33.84
N LEU A 490 -2.29 18.35 -33.16
CA LEU A 490 -3.52 18.90 -33.75
C LEU A 490 -3.35 20.34 -34.24
N ARG A 491 -2.67 21.18 -33.46
CA ARG A 491 -2.34 22.57 -33.85
C ARG A 491 -1.39 22.64 -35.01
N GLY A 492 -0.54 21.64 -35.20
CA GLY A 492 0.45 21.55 -36.28
C GLY A 492 -0.09 20.99 -37.61
N GLY A 493 -1.38 20.66 -37.72
CA GLY A 493 -2.00 20.11 -38.93
C GLY A 493 -1.43 18.76 -39.39
N ARG A 494 -0.80 17.99 -38.47
CA ARG A 494 -0.20 16.69 -38.78
C ARG A 494 -1.25 15.58 -38.61
N GLU A 495 -1.15 14.56 -39.43
CA GLU A 495 -1.96 13.35 -39.24
C GLU A 495 -1.55 12.66 -37.92
N VAL A 496 -2.47 12.62 -36.94
CA VAL A 496 -2.23 12.07 -35.63
C VAL A 496 -3.24 10.95 -35.37
N ARG A 497 -2.74 9.83 -34.86
CA ARG A 497 -3.58 8.73 -34.41
C ARG A 497 -3.47 8.57 -32.90
N VAL A 498 -4.61 8.29 -32.29
CA VAL A 498 -4.72 8.07 -30.86
C VAL A 498 -5.46 6.76 -30.61
N THR A 499 -4.92 5.90 -29.74
CA THR A 499 -5.65 4.78 -29.15
C THR A 499 -5.84 5.06 -27.67
N ALA A 500 -7.07 5.10 -27.21
CA ALA A 500 -7.39 5.48 -25.84
C ALA A 500 -8.15 4.38 -25.10
N GLY A 501 -7.85 4.20 -23.83
CA GLY A 501 -8.66 3.41 -22.89
C GLY A 501 -9.58 4.33 -22.10
N VAL A 502 -10.88 4.04 -22.07
CA VAL A 502 -11.90 4.85 -21.41
C VAL A 502 -12.58 4.01 -20.33
N ALA A 503 -12.68 4.54 -19.12
CA ALA A 503 -13.42 3.94 -18.01
C ALA A 503 -14.25 4.99 -17.29
N GLY A 504 -15.54 4.71 -17.09
CA GLY A 504 -16.45 5.66 -16.43
C GLY A 504 -16.56 7.03 -17.15
N GLY A 505 -16.36 7.07 -18.47
CA GLY A 505 -16.36 8.31 -19.26
C GLY A 505 -15.07 9.16 -19.14
N LEU A 506 -14.03 8.64 -18.49
CA LEU A 506 -12.71 9.28 -18.37
C LEU A 506 -11.66 8.50 -19.17
N ILE A 507 -10.71 9.23 -19.78
CA ILE A 507 -9.56 8.60 -20.43
C ILE A 507 -8.58 8.14 -19.35
N VAL A 508 -8.35 6.82 -19.27
CA VAL A 508 -7.46 6.20 -18.28
C VAL A 508 -6.11 5.78 -18.88
N GLY A 509 -5.95 5.92 -20.18
CA GLY A 509 -4.67 5.73 -20.87
C GLY A 509 -4.78 6.06 -22.35
N ALA A 510 -3.68 6.46 -22.97
CA ALA A 510 -3.65 6.78 -24.40
C ALA A 510 -2.27 6.51 -25.02
N VAL A 511 -2.27 6.07 -26.27
CA VAL A 511 -1.09 5.99 -27.15
C VAL A 511 -1.30 6.94 -28.31
N VAL A 512 -0.29 7.75 -28.60
CA VAL A 512 -0.33 8.78 -29.66
C VAL A 512 0.78 8.53 -30.66
N SER A 513 0.47 8.53 -31.94
CA SER A 513 1.46 8.49 -33.01
C SER A 513 1.16 9.54 -34.09
N ALA A 514 2.18 9.91 -34.84
CA ALA A 514 2.07 10.79 -36.03
C ALA A 514 2.83 10.18 -37.19
N VAL A 515 2.51 10.63 -38.41
CA VAL A 515 3.14 10.21 -39.64
C VAL A 515 3.80 11.44 -40.33
N PRO A 516 4.97 11.92 -39.86
CA PRO A 516 5.73 12.90 -40.58
C PRO A 516 6.50 12.23 -41.73
N GLU A 517 6.41 12.79 -42.94
CA GLU A 517 7.23 12.38 -44.09
C GLU A 517 7.23 10.87 -44.40
N GLY A 518 6.09 10.20 -44.27
CA GLY A 518 5.95 8.76 -44.54
C GLY A 518 6.50 7.82 -43.49
N ARG A 519 6.99 8.33 -42.36
CA ARG A 519 7.45 7.53 -41.19
C ARG A 519 6.47 7.63 -40.06
N ARG A 520 6.12 6.49 -39.46
CA ARG A 520 5.26 6.45 -38.26
C ARG A 520 6.09 6.64 -37.00
N LEU A 521 5.85 7.73 -36.28
CA LEU A 521 6.50 8.04 -35.01
C LEU A 521 5.53 7.85 -33.87
N LEU A 522 5.91 7.02 -32.87
CA LEU A 522 5.22 6.96 -31.59
C LEU A 522 5.61 8.22 -30.78
N LEU A 523 4.65 9.09 -30.53
CA LEU A 523 4.87 10.36 -29.85
C LEU A 523 4.76 10.25 -28.32
N GLY A 524 3.90 9.36 -27.82
CA GLY A 524 3.74 9.19 -26.39
C GLY A 524 2.82 8.04 -26.01
N LEU A 525 3.00 7.58 -24.79
CA LEU A 525 2.13 6.63 -24.10
C LEU A 525 1.93 7.12 -22.68
N GLY A 526 0.69 7.31 -22.27
CA GLY A 526 0.33 7.65 -20.91
C GLY A 526 -0.72 6.69 -20.36
N VAL A 527 -0.63 6.35 -19.09
CA VAL A 527 -1.64 5.58 -18.35
C VAL A 527 -1.89 6.28 -17.02
N ALA A 528 -3.16 6.46 -16.66
CA ALA A 528 -3.55 7.08 -15.40
C ALA A 528 -2.90 6.36 -14.21
N PRO A 529 -2.45 7.07 -13.17
CA PRO A 529 -1.68 6.49 -12.06
C PRO A 529 -2.36 5.28 -11.41
N ASP A 530 -3.68 5.34 -11.20
CA ASP A 530 -4.49 4.27 -10.62
C ASP A 530 -4.68 3.05 -11.54
N ARG A 531 -4.30 3.18 -12.82
CA ARG A 531 -4.40 2.14 -13.86
C ARG A 531 -3.03 1.67 -14.37
N ARG A 532 -1.93 2.22 -13.83
CA ARG A 532 -0.57 1.75 -14.15
C ARG A 532 -0.37 0.33 -13.61
N HIS A 533 0.52 -0.42 -14.25
CA HIS A 533 0.87 -1.81 -13.92
C HIS A 533 -0.26 -2.85 -14.07
N ARG A 534 -1.38 -2.49 -14.72
CA ARG A 534 -2.48 -3.41 -15.05
C ARG A 534 -2.46 -3.88 -16.50
N GLY A 535 -1.34 -3.76 -17.18
CA GLY A 535 -1.18 -4.15 -18.59
C GLY A 535 -1.81 -3.19 -19.60
N LEU A 536 -2.60 -2.19 -19.16
CA LEU A 536 -3.30 -1.28 -20.06
C LEU A 536 -2.38 -0.59 -21.04
N GLY A 537 -1.20 -0.11 -20.60
CA GLY A 537 -0.23 0.55 -21.48
C GLY A 537 0.31 -0.36 -22.58
N ALA A 538 0.62 -1.61 -22.26
CA ALA A 538 1.08 -2.60 -23.23
C ALA A 538 -0.02 -2.99 -24.21
N GLU A 539 -1.25 -3.14 -23.74
CA GLU A 539 -2.39 -3.47 -24.59
C GLU A 539 -2.75 -2.32 -25.54
N LEU A 540 -2.77 -1.07 -25.05
CA LEU A 540 -2.97 0.10 -25.87
C LEU A 540 -1.90 0.21 -26.96
N LEU A 541 -0.63 0.02 -26.59
CA LEU A 541 0.48 0.07 -27.53
C LEU A 541 0.40 -1.06 -28.55
N ARG A 542 0.09 -2.29 -28.13
CA ARG A 542 -0.08 -3.43 -29.03
C ARG A 542 -1.19 -3.18 -30.05
N ARG A 543 -2.38 -2.77 -29.62
CA ARG A 543 -3.51 -2.45 -30.53
C ARG A 543 -3.22 -1.29 -31.44
N HIS A 544 -2.55 -0.25 -30.93
CA HIS A 544 -2.16 0.90 -31.73
C HIS A 544 -1.21 0.50 -32.90
N ILE A 545 -0.26 -0.39 -32.62
CA ILE A 545 0.68 -0.93 -33.62
C ILE A 545 -0.02 -1.86 -34.60
N GLU A 546 -0.82 -2.81 -34.12
CA GLU A 546 -1.51 -3.79 -34.95
C GLU A 546 -2.46 -3.15 -35.96
N ARG A 547 -3.20 -2.13 -35.56
CA ARG A 547 -4.13 -1.42 -36.43
C ARG A 547 -3.48 -0.35 -37.29
N GLY A 548 -2.32 0.15 -36.90
CA GLY A 548 -1.50 1.05 -37.72
C GLY A 548 -0.75 0.36 -38.84
N GLY A 549 -0.60 -0.98 -38.80
CA GLY A 549 0.10 -1.81 -39.77
C GLY A 549 -0.81 -2.49 -40.81
N GLY A 550 -2.04 -2.01 -41.04
CA GLY A 550 -3.06 -2.64 -41.84
C GLY A 550 -2.59 -3.34 -43.12
N VAL A 551 -2.78 -4.67 -43.16
CA VAL A 551 -2.80 -5.47 -44.38
C VAL A 551 -3.99 -4.98 -45.21
N PRO A 552 -3.87 -4.71 -46.52
CA PRO A 552 -5.02 -4.34 -47.35
C PRO A 552 -5.96 -5.52 -47.44
N GLY A 553 -7.18 -5.40 -46.95
CA GLY A 553 -8.19 -6.42 -47.21
C GLY A 553 -9.31 -6.66 -46.22
N THR A 554 -9.69 -5.73 -45.35
CA THR A 554 -11.00 -5.82 -44.67
C THR A 554 -11.72 -4.48 -44.68
N ALA A 555 -12.96 -4.54 -45.13
CA ALA A 555 -13.84 -3.46 -45.52
C ALA A 555 -14.04 -2.38 -44.42
N GLY A 556 -13.93 -1.08 -44.80
CA GLY A 556 -14.62 0.00 -44.14
C GLY A 556 -13.89 1.31 -43.91
N SER A 557 -12.70 1.53 -44.47
CA SER A 557 -12.16 2.90 -44.59
C SER A 557 -11.30 3.01 -45.82
N GLU A 558 -11.83 3.69 -46.85
CA GLU A 558 -11.10 4.03 -48.06
C GLU A 558 -9.96 5.01 -47.75
N TRP A 559 -8.74 4.53 -47.91
CA TRP A 559 -7.56 5.38 -48.08
C TRP A 559 -7.56 5.86 -49.54
N PRO A 560 -7.19 7.11 -49.81
CA PRO A 560 -7.00 7.54 -51.19
C PRO A 560 -5.95 6.66 -51.86
N ALA A 561 -6.37 5.94 -52.91
CA ALA A 561 -5.50 5.17 -53.77
C ALA A 561 -4.52 6.09 -54.45
N GLY A 562 -3.27 6.14 -54.00
CA GLY A 562 -2.29 7.00 -54.64
C GLY A 562 -0.86 7.00 -54.13
N SER A 563 -0.50 6.26 -53.08
CA SER A 563 0.90 6.13 -52.64
C SER A 563 1.22 4.75 -52.09
N ALA A 564 1.44 3.79 -52.97
CA ALA A 564 2.14 2.53 -52.68
C ALA A 564 3.65 2.79 -52.58
N ALA A 565 4.08 3.75 -51.78
CA ALA A 565 5.46 3.83 -51.31
C ALA A 565 5.57 2.91 -50.10
N ALA A 566 6.52 1.96 -50.13
CA ALA A 566 6.79 1.03 -49.04
C ALA A 566 6.89 1.82 -47.73
N ILE A 567 5.91 1.66 -46.85
CA ILE A 567 5.93 2.29 -45.54
C ILE A 567 7.05 1.59 -44.74
N GLU A 568 8.11 2.34 -44.44
CA GLU A 568 9.19 1.83 -43.59
C GLU A 568 8.64 1.31 -42.25
N PRO A 569 9.28 0.30 -41.64
CA PRO A 569 8.87 -0.25 -40.36
C PRO A 569 8.79 0.82 -39.27
N TRP A 570 7.91 0.64 -38.32
CA TRP A 570 7.69 1.58 -37.22
C TRP A 570 8.99 2.02 -36.56
N ALA A 571 9.21 3.31 -36.48
CA ALA A 571 10.24 3.90 -35.64
C ALA A 571 9.58 4.56 -34.43
N ALA A 572 10.09 4.30 -33.26
CA ALA A 572 9.64 4.94 -32.04
C ALA A 572 10.72 5.90 -31.55
N VAL A 573 10.36 7.17 -31.41
CA VAL A 573 11.16 8.15 -30.66
C VAL A 573 10.40 8.44 -29.39
N VAL A 574 10.86 7.89 -28.27
CA VAL A 574 10.28 8.17 -26.96
C VAL A 574 11.08 9.31 -26.36
N THR A 575 10.54 10.52 -26.41
CA THR A 575 11.04 11.64 -25.62
C THR A 575 10.52 11.48 -24.19
N VAL A 576 11.42 11.25 -23.26
CA VAL A 576 11.11 11.32 -21.83
C VAL A 576 11.08 12.79 -21.46
N ALA A 577 9.88 13.35 -21.28
CA ALA A 577 9.74 14.76 -20.92
C ALA A 577 10.55 15.06 -19.65
N GLU A 578 11.46 16.01 -19.72
CA GLU A 578 12.11 16.56 -18.54
C GLU A 578 11.07 17.34 -17.75
N ARG A 579 10.75 16.85 -16.57
CA ARG A 579 9.95 17.61 -15.59
C ARG A 579 10.83 18.48 -14.70
N ASP A 580 12.08 18.08 -14.48
CA ASP A 580 13.04 18.84 -13.70
C ASP A 580 14.47 18.45 -14.09
N PRO A 581 15.34 19.39 -14.48
CA PRO A 581 16.76 19.13 -14.73
C PRO A 581 17.54 18.66 -13.49
N ALA A 582 16.96 18.78 -12.29
CA ALA A 582 17.58 18.36 -11.03
C ALA A 582 17.45 16.84 -10.72
N GLU A 583 16.74 16.04 -11.53
CA GLU A 583 16.49 14.62 -11.25
C GLU A 583 17.02 13.64 -12.32
N PRO A 584 18.34 13.41 -12.41
CA PRO A 584 18.91 12.49 -13.42
C PRO A 584 18.49 11.02 -13.25
N LEU A 585 18.20 10.58 -12.01
CA LEU A 585 17.80 9.20 -11.71
C LEU A 585 16.37 8.88 -12.20
N ALA A 586 15.45 9.79 -12.02
CA ALA A 586 14.07 9.65 -12.49
C ALA A 586 14.01 9.53 -14.03
N ARG A 587 14.90 10.19 -14.73
CA ARG A 587 15.05 10.09 -16.18
C ARG A 587 15.53 8.71 -16.62
N ALA A 588 16.63 8.22 -16.04
CA ALA A 588 17.21 6.92 -16.37
C ALA A 588 16.19 5.77 -16.18
N MET A 589 15.34 5.92 -15.21
CA MET A 589 14.30 4.96 -14.88
C MET A 589 13.15 4.99 -15.88
N ARG A 590 12.63 6.15 -16.25
CA ARG A 590 11.63 6.31 -17.29
C ARG A 590 12.14 5.76 -18.64
N GLU A 591 13.41 5.98 -18.95
CA GLU A 591 14.07 5.40 -20.10
C GLU A 591 14.10 3.87 -20.05
N ALA A 592 14.42 3.27 -18.90
CA ALA A 592 14.46 1.82 -18.73
C ALA A 592 13.07 1.18 -18.90
N ILE A 593 12.02 1.83 -18.38
CA ILE A 593 10.63 1.39 -18.56
C ILE A 593 10.22 1.49 -20.03
N ALA A 594 10.49 2.61 -20.67
CA ALA A 594 10.17 2.82 -22.08
C ALA A 594 10.91 1.81 -22.99
N ARG A 595 12.20 1.53 -22.73
CA ARG A 595 12.97 0.50 -23.44
C ARG A 595 12.31 -0.86 -23.34
N ARG A 596 12.03 -1.33 -22.13
CA ARG A 596 11.39 -2.64 -21.91
C ARG A 596 10.03 -2.75 -22.58
N LEU A 597 9.23 -1.68 -22.54
CA LEU A 597 7.92 -1.66 -23.18
C LEU A 597 8.02 -1.83 -24.70
N LEU A 598 8.97 -1.11 -25.33
CA LEU A 598 9.22 -1.19 -26.77
C LEU A 598 9.78 -2.55 -27.20
N GLU A 599 10.74 -3.09 -26.46
CA GLU A 599 11.32 -4.42 -26.71
C GLU A 599 10.25 -5.53 -26.66
N ARG A 600 9.30 -5.42 -25.73
CA ARG A 600 8.19 -6.37 -25.58
C ARG A 600 7.24 -6.40 -26.76
N VAL A 601 7.02 -5.30 -27.41
CA VAL A 601 6.16 -5.20 -28.58
C VAL A 601 6.93 -5.37 -29.89
N GLY A 602 8.18 -5.87 -29.80
CA GLY A 602 8.99 -6.27 -30.94
C GLY A 602 9.84 -5.18 -31.57
N PHE A 603 10.16 -4.10 -30.82
CA PHE A 603 11.11 -3.10 -31.27
C PHE A 603 12.54 -3.45 -30.85
N ARG A 604 13.50 -3.22 -31.73
CA ARG A 604 14.93 -3.18 -31.41
C ARG A 604 15.34 -1.77 -31.06
N ILE A 605 16.03 -1.60 -29.93
CA ILE A 605 16.49 -0.29 -29.45
C ILE A 605 17.81 0.04 -30.11
N GLU A 606 17.85 1.14 -30.84
CA GLU A 606 19.06 1.72 -31.45
C GLU A 606 19.45 2.98 -30.67
N ARG A 607 20.75 3.16 -30.38
CA ARG A 607 21.22 4.44 -29.84
C ARG A 607 21.08 5.52 -30.90
N ALA A 608 20.53 6.67 -30.53
CA ALA A 608 20.39 7.82 -31.40
C ALA A 608 21.77 8.42 -31.77
N ALA A 609 22.38 7.87 -32.78
CA ALA A 609 23.47 8.54 -33.48
C ALA A 609 22.91 8.99 -34.84
N GLY A 610 22.51 10.27 -34.96
CA GLY A 610 22.36 10.92 -36.25
C GLY A 610 20.95 11.12 -36.81
N LEU A 611 19.88 11.17 -36.02
CA LEU A 611 18.59 11.69 -36.50
C LEU A 611 18.53 13.20 -36.31
N VAL A 612 18.53 13.93 -37.43
CA VAL A 612 18.37 15.39 -37.48
C VAL A 612 17.01 15.74 -36.85
N GLY A 613 17.06 16.44 -35.72
CA GLY A 613 15.87 16.90 -34.99
C GLY A 613 15.74 16.42 -33.54
N ALA A 614 16.57 15.49 -33.07
CA ALA A 614 16.61 15.12 -31.64
C ALA A 614 17.57 16.05 -30.90
N ALA A 615 17.06 17.20 -30.48
CA ALA A 615 17.80 18.12 -29.59
C ALA A 615 17.92 17.62 -28.16
N ASP A 616 17.38 16.44 -27.86
CA ASP A 616 17.37 15.85 -26.53
C ASP A 616 18.34 14.67 -26.45
N PRO A 617 19.41 14.76 -25.61
CA PRO A 617 20.39 13.69 -25.43
C PRO A 617 19.83 12.43 -24.77
N GLY A 618 18.55 12.40 -24.34
CA GLY A 618 17.85 11.28 -23.74
C GLY A 618 16.81 10.61 -24.62
N ALA A 619 16.69 10.95 -25.90
CA ALA A 619 15.74 10.28 -26.78
C ALA A 619 16.14 8.82 -27.05
N ILE A 620 15.20 7.90 -26.86
CA ILE A 620 15.35 6.49 -27.21
C ILE A 620 14.80 6.29 -28.61
N THR A 621 15.63 5.81 -29.54
CA THR A 621 15.18 5.37 -30.84
C THR A 621 15.08 3.87 -30.90
N ALA A 622 14.00 3.36 -31.46
CA ALA A 622 13.76 1.93 -31.62
C ALA A 622 13.10 1.66 -32.97
N ARG A 623 13.47 0.53 -33.60
CA ARG A 623 12.84 0.06 -34.85
C ARG A 623 12.20 -1.30 -34.58
N ARG A 624 11.05 -1.54 -35.21
CA ARG A 624 10.44 -2.85 -35.25
C ARG A 624 11.09 -3.64 -36.39
N GLY A 625 11.61 -4.85 -36.06
CA GLY A 625 12.18 -5.77 -37.03
C GLY A 625 11.15 -6.44 -37.88
#